data_215ad8eb561cb17ad8aa289949b45517
#
_entry.id   215ad8eb561cb17ad8aa289949b45517
#
_cell.length_a   1.000
_cell.length_b   1.000
_cell.length_c   1.000
_cell.angle_alpha   90.00
_cell.angle_beta   90.00
_cell.angle_gamma   90.00
#
_symmetry.space_group_name_H-M   'P 1'
#
loop_
_entity.id
_entity.type
_entity.pdbx_description
1 polymer ?
#
loop_
_entity_poly.entity_id
_entity_poly.type
_entity_poly.pdbx_seq_one_letter_code
_entity_poly.pdbx_strand_id
1 'polypeptide(L)'
;MEVRYYLDPDTGQPHIYGHGVTEAEVEYVLRHPGEDRPGSDGSRHALGQTEAGRHLRVIYVPDEGAESLFVVTGYELRGKPLQAYRRRQRRRRR
;
A
#
# COMPACT_ATOMS: atom_id res chain seq x y z
N MET A 1 3.25 2.37 -15.14
CA MET A 1 3.65 1.48 -14.04
C MET A 1 2.77 0.24 -14.07
N GLU A 2 3.38 -0.92 -14.20
CA GLU A 2 2.67 -2.18 -14.20
C GLU A 2 2.61 -2.73 -12.78
N VAL A 3 1.42 -3.12 -12.32
CA VAL A 3 1.20 -3.62 -10.97
C VAL A 3 0.65 -5.02 -11.04
N ARG A 4 1.36 -5.96 -10.41
CA ARG A 4 0.90 -7.34 -10.26
C ARG A 4 0.53 -7.57 -8.80
N TYR A 5 -0.35 -8.52 -8.56
CA TYR A 5 -0.90 -8.74 -7.23
C TYR A 5 -0.74 -10.19 -6.81
N TYR A 6 -0.40 -10.39 -5.54
CA TYR A 6 -0.42 -11.72 -4.95
C TYR A 6 -1.87 -12.23 -4.95
N LEU A 7 -2.07 -13.41 -5.52
CA LEU A 7 -3.39 -14.03 -5.59
C LEU A 7 -3.57 -14.99 -4.41
N ASP A 8 -4.72 -14.86 -3.75
CA ASP A 8 -5.09 -15.77 -2.67
C ASP A 8 -5.30 -17.16 -3.26
N PRO A 9 -4.60 -18.20 -2.77
CA PRO A 9 -4.73 -19.54 -3.34
C PRO A 9 -6.11 -20.16 -3.17
N ASP A 10 -6.87 -19.69 -2.19
CA ASP A 10 -8.21 -20.24 -1.93
C ASP A 10 -9.27 -19.68 -2.90
N THR A 11 -9.08 -18.44 -3.37
CA THR A 11 -10.07 -17.77 -4.20
C THR A 11 -9.60 -17.51 -5.62
N GLY A 12 -8.29 -17.49 -5.85
CA GLY A 12 -7.72 -17.10 -7.14
C GLY A 12 -7.81 -15.61 -7.41
N GLN A 13 -8.24 -14.82 -6.42
CA GLN A 13 -8.40 -13.37 -6.55
C GLN A 13 -7.28 -12.64 -5.81
N PRO A 14 -7.01 -11.37 -6.15
CA PRO A 14 -6.02 -10.59 -5.40
C PRO A 14 -6.27 -10.64 -3.90
N HIS A 15 -5.22 -10.90 -3.15
CA HIS A 15 -5.32 -11.03 -1.69
C HIS A 15 -5.88 -9.77 -1.04
N ILE A 16 -5.65 -8.60 -1.63
CA ILE A 16 -6.18 -7.33 -1.11
C ILE A 16 -7.71 -7.32 -1.03
N TYR A 17 -8.38 -8.11 -1.86
CA TYR A 17 -9.84 -8.15 -1.84
C TYR A 17 -10.37 -8.69 -0.50
N GLY A 18 -9.64 -9.59 0.12
CA GLY A 18 -10.00 -10.13 1.45
C GLY A 18 -9.94 -9.07 2.55
N HIS A 19 -9.21 -7.98 2.30
CA HIS A 19 -9.12 -6.85 3.23
C HIS A 19 -10.05 -5.70 2.82
N GLY A 20 -10.91 -5.91 1.84
CA GLY A 20 -11.83 -4.88 1.39
C GLY A 20 -11.15 -3.74 0.63
N VAL A 21 -10.02 -4.02 -0.01
CA VAL A 21 -9.24 -3.02 -0.74
C VAL A 21 -9.28 -3.35 -2.22
N THR A 22 -9.48 -2.34 -3.05
CA THR A 22 -9.53 -2.51 -4.51
C THR A 22 -8.17 -2.20 -5.15
N GLU A 23 -7.98 -2.70 -6.37
CA GLU A 23 -6.77 -2.40 -7.13
C GLU A 23 -6.62 -0.91 -7.39
N ALA A 24 -7.73 -0.23 -7.70
CA ALA A 24 -7.71 1.22 -7.93
C ALA A 24 -7.23 1.97 -6.69
N GLU A 25 -7.67 1.54 -5.51
CA GLU A 25 -7.22 2.17 -4.26
C GLU A 25 -5.72 1.97 -4.02
N VAL A 26 -5.23 0.75 -4.25
CA VAL A 26 -3.81 0.46 -4.10
C VAL A 26 -2.99 1.31 -5.07
N GLU A 27 -3.40 1.36 -6.33
CA GLU A 27 -2.65 2.10 -7.36
C GLU A 27 -2.64 3.60 -7.06
N TYR A 28 -3.74 4.12 -6.54
CA TYR A 28 -3.78 5.52 -6.14
C TYR A 28 -2.74 5.81 -5.04
N VAL A 29 -2.70 4.97 -4.00
CA VAL A 29 -1.73 5.14 -2.91
C VAL A 29 -0.30 5.02 -3.42
N LEU A 30 -0.04 4.07 -4.32
CA LEU A 30 1.31 3.89 -4.89
C LEU A 30 1.76 5.10 -5.70
N ARG A 31 0.84 5.81 -6.34
CA ARG A 31 1.15 7.02 -7.11
C ARG A 31 1.25 8.28 -6.24
N HIS A 32 0.58 8.28 -5.10
CA HIS A 32 0.50 9.44 -4.22
C HIS A 32 0.77 9.05 -2.77
N PRO A 33 1.94 8.43 -2.49
CA PRO A 33 2.21 7.98 -1.13
C PRO A 33 2.50 9.16 -0.20
N GLY A 34 1.98 9.06 1.01
CA GLY A 34 2.40 9.97 2.07
C GLY A 34 3.73 9.54 2.66
N GLU A 35 3.96 8.23 2.70
CA GLU A 35 5.23 7.63 3.11
C GLU A 35 5.50 6.41 2.23
N ASP A 36 6.76 6.15 1.95
CA ASP A 36 7.19 4.95 1.25
C ASP A 36 8.57 4.60 1.78
N ARG A 37 8.66 3.53 2.53
CA ARG A 37 9.89 3.19 3.23
C ARG A 37 10.18 1.69 3.17
N PRO A 38 11.46 1.32 3.32
CA PRO A 38 11.83 -0.09 3.25
C PRO A 38 11.20 -0.89 4.38
N GLY A 39 10.76 -2.10 4.04
CA GLY A 39 10.35 -3.12 4.98
C GLY A 39 11.43 -4.19 5.07
N SER A 40 11.05 -5.40 5.50
CA SER A 40 11.96 -6.53 5.54
C SER A 40 12.01 -7.24 4.20
N ASP A 41 13.11 -7.97 3.95
CA ASP A 41 13.26 -8.88 2.81
C ASP A 41 13.03 -8.23 1.45
N GLY A 42 13.49 -6.99 1.30
CA GLY A 42 13.38 -6.30 0.02
C GLY A 42 12.00 -5.73 -0.27
N SER A 43 11.06 -5.84 0.66
CA SER A 43 9.75 -5.22 0.50
C SER A 43 9.78 -3.74 0.85
N ARG A 44 8.72 -3.05 0.43
CA ARG A 44 8.51 -1.65 0.79
C ARG A 44 7.09 -1.47 1.29
N HIS A 45 6.91 -0.49 2.15
CA HIS A 45 5.62 -0.12 2.72
C HIS A 45 5.25 1.27 2.25
N ALA A 46 4.21 1.38 1.43
CA ALA A 46 3.65 2.66 1.04
C ALA A 46 2.42 2.93 1.90
N LEU A 47 2.41 4.07 2.56
CA LEU A 47 1.27 4.51 3.36
C LEU A 47 0.70 5.76 2.72
N GLY A 48 -0.60 5.80 2.58
CA GLY A 48 -1.23 6.96 1.96
C GLY A 48 -2.73 6.93 2.09
N GLN A 49 -3.34 8.00 1.61
CA GLN A 49 -4.77 8.17 1.66
C GLN A 49 -5.35 8.02 0.26
N THR A 50 -6.42 7.23 0.16
CA THR A 50 -7.10 7.06 -1.13
C THR A 50 -7.85 8.35 -1.50
N GLU A 51 -8.31 8.41 -2.73
CA GLU A 51 -9.08 9.56 -3.20
C GLU A 51 -10.35 9.76 -2.35
N ALA A 52 -10.95 8.68 -1.90
CA ALA A 52 -12.15 8.74 -1.05
C ALA A 52 -11.85 8.98 0.43
N GLY A 53 -10.57 9.07 0.81
CA GLY A 53 -10.19 9.42 2.18
C GLY A 53 -9.78 8.27 3.08
N ARG A 54 -9.76 7.03 2.58
CA ARG A 54 -9.30 5.90 3.37
C ARG A 54 -7.78 5.91 3.48
N HIS A 55 -7.26 5.57 4.64
CA HIS A 55 -5.81 5.44 4.83
C HIS A 55 -5.43 3.98 4.69
N LEU A 56 -4.45 3.69 3.83
CA LEU A 56 -4.01 2.33 3.55
C LEU A 56 -2.52 2.16 3.79
N ARG A 57 -2.15 0.93 4.11
CA ARG A 57 -0.78 0.45 4.00
C ARG A 57 -0.73 -0.55 2.85
N VAL A 58 0.17 -0.33 1.91
CA VAL A 58 0.41 -1.23 0.79
C VAL A 58 1.82 -1.79 0.92
N ILE A 59 1.94 -3.11 0.98
CA ILE A 59 3.24 -3.77 1.05
C ILE A 59 3.53 -4.35 -0.33
N TYR A 60 4.66 -3.96 -0.91
CA TYR A 60 4.99 -4.34 -2.27
C TYR A 60 6.48 -4.60 -2.43
N VAL A 61 6.82 -5.29 -3.51
CA VAL A 61 8.22 -5.56 -3.89
C VAL A 61 8.41 -4.98 -5.28
N PRO A 62 9.32 -4.00 -5.45
CA PRO A 62 9.63 -3.51 -6.79
C PRO A 62 10.39 -4.56 -7.56
N ASP A 63 10.06 -4.70 -8.86
CA ASP A 63 10.79 -5.59 -9.74
C ASP A 63 12.09 -4.93 -10.16
N GLU A 64 13.18 -5.67 -10.10
CA GLU A 64 14.49 -5.16 -10.42
C GLU A 64 14.58 -4.81 -11.90
N GLY A 65 15.02 -3.59 -12.18
CA GLY A 65 15.26 -3.12 -13.55
C GLY A 65 14.03 -2.90 -14.41
N ALA A 66 12.83 -3.02 -13.84
CA ALA A 66 11.59 -2.85 -14.58
C ALA A 66 10.70 -1.80 -13.90
N GLU A 67 9.83 -1.17 -14.70
CA GLU A 67 8.86 -0.23 -14.16
C GLU A 67 7.59 -0.98 -13.72
N SER A 68 7.79 -2.04 -12.95
CA SER A 68 6.69 -2.85 -12.44
C SER A 68 6.94 -3.18 -10.99
N LEU A 69 5.87 -3.55 -10.31
CA LEU A 69 5.97 -3.95 -8.92
C LEU A 69 4.93 -5.02 -8.59
N PHE A 70 5.21 -5.76 -7.52
CA PHE A 70 4.37 -6.85 -7.07
C PHE A 70 3.78 -6.49 -5.70
N VAL A 71 2.46 -6.36 -5.63
CA VAL A 71 1.76 -6.04 -4.39
C VAL A 71 1.51 -7.33 -3.62
N VAL A 72 2.13 -7.42 -2.45
CA VAL A 72 1.97 -8.59 -1.57
C VAL A 72 0.63 -8.50 -0.85
N THR A 73 0.32 -7.35 -0.27
CA THR A 73 -0.94 -7.12 0.43
C THR A 73 -1.21 -5.62 0.57
N GLY A 74 -2.44 -5.31 0.93
CA GLY A 74 -2.84 -3.94 1.24
C GLY A 74 -4.03 -3.96 2.16
N TYR A 75 -4.04 -3.08 3.15
CA TYR A 75 -5.12 -3.05 4.14
C TYR A 75 -5.27 -1.65 4.72
N GLU A 76 -6.41 -1.44 5.35
CA GLU A 76 -6.71 -0.15 5.94
C GLU A 76 -5.95 0.04 7.25
N LEU A 77 -5.35 1.22 7.39
CA LEU A 77 -4.72 1.62 8.65
C LEU A 77 -5.80 1.96 9.67
N ARG A 78 -5.63 1.48 10.90
CA ARG A 78 -6.56 1.75 12.00
C ARG A 78 -5.77 1.90 13.30
N GLY A 79 -6.41 2.49 14.31
CA GLY A 79 -5.85 2.57 15.65
C GLY A 79 -4.51 3.28 15.72
N LYS A 80 -3.59 2.72 16.49
CA LYS A 80 -2.28 3.34 16.74
C LYS A 80 -1.45 3.57 15.48
N PRO A 81 -1.38 2.62 14.54
CA PRO A 81 -0.64 2.88 13.29
C PRO A 81 -1.20 4.08 12.51
N LEU A 82 -2.52 4.23 12.45
CA LEU A 82 -3.15 5.36 11.79
C LEU A 82 -2.82 6.66 12.51
N GLN A 83 -2.90 6.68 13.83
CA GLN A 83 -2.58 7.87 14.62
C GLN A 83 -1.12 8.28 14.42
N ALA A 84 -0.22 7.30 14.41
CA ALA A 84 1.20 7.57 14.20
C ALA A 84 1.45 8.16 12.80
N TYR A 85 0.82 7.59 11.77
CA TYR A 85 0.93 8.10 10.41
C TYR A 85 0.43 9.55 10.34
N ARG A 86 -0.73 9.83 10.92
CA ARG A 86 -1.29 11.18 10.93
C ARG A 86 -0.36 12.19 11.61
N ARG A 87 0.27 11.80 12.73
CA ARG A 87 1.23 12.67 13.41
C ARG A 87 2.42 12.99 12.52
N ARG A 88 2.95 11.98 11.84
CA ARG A 88 4.10 12.20 10.95
C ARG A 88 3.74 13.11 9.78
N GLN A 89 2.55 12.95 9.23
CA GLN A 89 2.10 13.80 8.13
C GLN A 89 1.91 15.25 8.57
N ARG A 90 1.42 15.49 9.76
CA ARG A 90 1.31 16.85 10.31
C ARG A 90 2.67 17.51 10.47
N ARG A 91 3.67 16.76 10.91
CA ARG A 91 5.04 17.29 11.05
C ARG A 91 5.64 17.69 9.71
N ARG A 92 5.35 16.92 8.68
CA ARG A 92 5.91 17.17 7.33
C ARG A 92 5.30 18.40 6.67
N ARG A 93 4.15 18.86 7.13
CA ARG A 93 3.48 20.04 6.58
C ARG A 93 3.96 21.36 7.17
N ARG A 94 4.82 21.32 8.16
CA ARG A 94 5.39 22.52 8.79
C ARG A 94 6.57 23.04 8.04
#